data_7e2c7a44f4be7d79cefdf79ed3b0fce1
#
_entry.id   7e2c7a44f4be7d79cefdf79ed3b0fce1
#
_cell.length_a   1.000
_cell.length_b   1.000
_cell.length_c   1.000
_cell.angle_alpha   90.00
_cell.angle_beta   90.00
_cell.angle_gamma   90.00
#
_symmetry.space_group_name_H-M   'P 1'
#
loop_
_entity.id
_entity.type
_entity.pdbx_description
1 polymer ?
#
loop_
_entity_poly.entity_id
_entity_poly.type
_entity_poly.pdbx_seq_one_letter_code
_entity_poly.pdbx_strand_id
1 'polypeptide(L)'
;MIDNILTGLKELKLPRYKDLPDFGIYSEQLVEIVNKALEAMFDKDNKLTKSMVNNYVKHKIMPSPIKKRYFRNHIVYCIVITVFKNNLSIAEIDGGILHELKKSSIEESYNYFCDKIESVMRLIIDILDKQDDPDTKMTATIDMDLDKRNGLTLAIVSVCTKVITQKLLEYELLNAKEDIWAK
;
A
#
# COMPACT_ATOMS: atom_id res chain seq x y z
N MET A 1 -0.72 1.82 24.23
CA MET A 1 0.23 2.83 23.71
C MET A 1 0.57 2.58 22.25
N ILE A 2 0.88 1.36 21.83
CA ILE A 2 1.02 0.94 20.42
C ILE A 2 -0.27 1.20 19.63
N ASP A 3 -1.43 1.01 20.27
CA ASP A 3 -2.75 1.26 19.69
C ASP A 3 -2.90 2.62 19.01
N ASN A 4 -2.42 3.70 19.66
CA ASN A 4 -2.57 5.05 19.11
C ASN A 4 -1.75 5.29 17.82
N ILE A 5 -0.63 4.57 17.65
CA ILE A 5 0.29 4.77 16.52
C ILE A 5 -0.20 3.97 15.31
N LEU A 6 -0.74 2.79 15.55
CA LEU A 6 -1.18 1.87 14.52
C LEU A 6 -2.68 1.96 14.22
N THR A 7 -3.46 2.77 14.97
CA THR A 7 -4.92 2.91 14.77
C THR A 7 -5.27 3.25 13.33
N GLY A 8 -4.59 4.22 12.73
CA GLY A 8 -4.84 4.61 11.33
C GLY A 8 -4.56 3.49 10.32
N LEU A 9 -3.61 2.60 10.62
CA LEU A 9 -3.31 1.42 9.80
C LEU A 9 -4.30 0.29 10.04
N LYS A 10 -4.76 0.10 11.27
CA LYS A 10 -5.77 -0.91 11.64
C LYS A 10 -7.11 -0.63 10.98
N GLU A 11 -7.46 0.65 10.87
CA GLU A 11 -8.68 1.15 10.24
C GLU A 11 -8.52 1.47 8.75
N LEU A 12 -7.36 1.14 8.16
CA LEU A 12 -7.09 1.42 6.75
C LEU A 12 -8.21 0.92 5.84
N LYS A 13 -8.72 1.83 5.01
CA LYS A 13 -9.69 1.56 3.95
C LYS A 13 -9.22 2.17 2.65
N LEU A 14 -8.84 1.32 1.72
CA LEU A 14 -8.51 1.75 0.37
C LEU A 14 -9.80 1.94 -0.46
N PRO A 15 -9.87 2.99 -1.29
CA PRO A 15 -11.03 3.17 -2.17
C PRO A 15 -11.14 1.97 -3.13
N ARG A 16 -12.32 1.41 -3.28
CA ARG A 16 -12.58 0.33 -4.25
C ARG A 16 -12.62 0.90 -5.66
N TYR A 17 -12.51 0.05 -6.65
CA TYR A 17 -12.47 0.46 -8.06
C TYR A 17 -13.63 1.40 -8.41
N LYS A 18 -14.85 1.08 -7.98
CA LYS A 18 -16.05 1.89 -8.27
C LYS A 18 -16.11 3.23 -7.54
N ASP A 19 -15.39 3.38 -6.43
CA ASP A 19 -15.30 4.63 -5.66
C ASP A 19 -14.36 5.65 -6.33
N LEU A 20 -13.49 5.17 -7.24
CA LEU A 20 -12.56 6.04 -7.96
C LEU A 20 -13.27 6.80 -9.09
N PRO A 21 -12.87 8.05 -9.38
CA PRO A 21 -13.44 8.84 -10.47
C PRO A 21 -13.41 8.11 -11.82
N ASP A 22 -14.53 8.07 -12.53
CA ASP A 22 -14.66 7.50 -13.87
C ASP A 22 -14.58 8.52 -15.01
N PHE A 23 -14.45 9.78 -14.65
CA PHE A 23 -14.25 10.90 -15.57
C PHE A 23 -12.77 11.30 -15.65
N GLY A 24 -12.42 12.06 -16.70
CA GLY A 24 -11.04 12.49 -16.95
C GLY A 24 -10.58 13.58 -15.98
N ILE A 25 -9.53 13.32 -15.22
CA ILE A 25 -8.90 14.23 -14.26
C ILE A 25 -7.51 14.69 -14.73
N TYR A 26 -6.97 15.76 -14.16
CA TYR A 26 -5.61 16.21 -14.43
C TYR A 26 -4.58 15.48 -13.55
N SER A 27 -3.30 15.57 -13.91
CA SER A 27 -2.20 14.94 -13.18
C SER A 27 -2.11 15.36 -11.72
N GLU A 28 -2.43 16.60 -11.41
CA GLU A 28 -2.47 17.14 -10.04
C GLU A 28 -3.51 16.45 -9.19
N GLN A 29 -4.72 16.30 -9.73
CA GLN A 29 -5.84 15.65 -9.07
C GLN A 29 -5.56 14.15 -8.88
N LEU A 30 -4.95 13.49 -9.89
CA LEU A 30 -4.52 12.09 -9.77
C LEU A 30 -3.55 11.90 -8.60
N VAL A 31 -2.51 12.76 -8.52
CA VAL A 31 -1.52 12.71 -7.45
C VAL A 31 -2.18 12.93 -6.08
N GLU A 32 -3.09 13.89 -5.96
CA GLU A 32 -3.83 14.17 -4.73
C GLU A 32 -4.67 12.98 -4.28
N ILE A 33 -5.46 12.39 -5.20
CA ILE A 33 -6.31 11.23 -4.90
C ILE A 33 -5.48 10.05 -4.41
N VAL A 34 -4.38 9.72 -5.10
CA VAL A 34 -3.50 8.61 -4.71
C VAL A 34 -2.86 8.86 -3.36
N ASN A 35 -2.32 10.05 -3.13
CA ASN A 35 -1.67 10.38 -1.87
C ASN A 35 -2.65 10.42 -0.69
N LYS A 36 -3.90 10.83 -0.91
CA LYS A 36 -4.95 10.77 0.09
C LYS A 36 -5.35 9.33 0.40
N ALA A 37 -5.49 8.48 -0.62
CA ALA A 37 -5.82 7.06 -0.43
C ALA A 37 -4.77 6.29 0.38
N LEU A 38 -3.50 6.72 0.33
CA LEU A 38 -2.36 6.06 0.95
C LEU A 38 -1.79 6.81 2.16
N GLU A 39 -2.44 7.86 2.64
CA GLU A 39 -1.91 8.75 3.70
C GLU A 39 -1.64 8.04 5.04
N ALA A 40 -2.43 7.00 5.36
CA ALA A 40 -2.20 6.20 6.56
C ALA A 40 -0.95 5.31 6.46
N MET A 41 -0.59 4.89 5.23
CA MET A 41 0.53 3.99 4.99
C MET A 41 1.87 4.71 4.84
N PHE A 42 1.86 5.90 4.24
CA PHE A 42 3.10 6.54 3.77
C PHE A 42 3.24 7.99 4.20
N ASP A 43 4.45 8.33 4.65
CA ASP A 43 4.86 9.68 4.99
C ASP A 43 5.19 10.52 3.73
N LYS A 44 5.62 11.78 3.97
CA LYS A 44 5.88 12.76 2.89
C LYS A 44 6.87 12.26 1.85
N ASP A 45 7.89 11.51 2.25
CA ASP A 45 8.98 11.06 1.37
C ASP A 45 8.56 9.91 0.44
N ASN A 46 7.50 9.20 0.78
CA ASN A 46 6.98 8.07 0.02
C ASN A 46 5.80 8.41 -0.89
N LYS A 47 5.38 9.67 -0.90
CA LYS A 47 4.25 10.14 -1.72
C LYS A 47 4.52 10.03 -3.22
N LEU A 48 3.43 9.88 -3.97
CA LEU A 48 3.45 9.99 -5.43
C LEU A 48 3.69 11.45 -5.84
N THR A 49 4.48 11.66 -6.89
CA THR A 49 4.72 12.98 -7.50
C THR A 49 4.34 12.97 -8.98
N LYS A 50 4.12 14.15 -9.57
CA LYS A 50 3.87 14.29 -11.02
C LYS A 50 5.03 13.72 -11.86
N SER A 51 6.26 13.92 -11.41
CA SER A 51 7.45 13.38 -12.09
C SER A 51 7.40 11.85 -12.15
N MET A 52 6.98 11.19 -11.06
CA MET A 52 6.80 9.74 -11.03
C MET A 52 5.71 9.28 -12.00
N VAL A 53 4.55 9.95 -12.03
CA VAL A 53 3.46 9.65 -12.98
C VAL A 53 3.96 9.74 -14.42
N ASN A 54 4.69 10.81 -14.77
CA ASN A 54 5.29 10.96 -16.10
C ASN A 54 6.28 9.84 -16.43
N ASN A 55 7.09 9.41 -15.46
CA ASN A 55 8.02 8.30 -15.64
C ASN A 55 7.28 6.97 -15.87
N TYR A 56 6.20 6.70 -15.17
CA TYR A 56 5.40 5.48 -15.36
C TYR A 56 4.79 5.41 -16.77
N VAL A 57 4.29 6.54 -17.28
CA VAL A 57 3.82 6.64 -18.67
C VAL A 57 4.97 6.47 -19.66
N LYS A 58 6.09 7.17 -19.47
CA LYS A 58 7.26 7.13 -20.36
C LYS A 58 7.83 5.71 -20.48
N HIS A 59 7.87 4.97 -19.38
CA HIS A 59 8.36 3.59 -19.34
C HIS A 59 7.29 2.54 -19.65
N LYS A 60 6.08 2.97 -20.06
CA LYS A 60 4.94 2.12 -20.45
C LYS A 60 4.46 1.14 -19.36
N ILE A 61 4.72 1.43 -18.09
CA ILE A 61 4.22 0.67 -16.93
C ILE A 61 2.75 0.97 -16.70
N MET A 62 2.32 2.12 -17.16
CA MET A 62 0.94 2.61 -17.09
C MET A 62 0.51 3.10 -18.49
N PRO A 63 -0.77 2.92 -18.88
CA PRO A 63 -1.30 3.49 -20.12
C PRO A 63 -1.09 5.01 -20.21
N SER A 64 -0.95 5.52 -21.43
CA SER A 64 -0.84 6.96 -21.67
C SER A 64 -2.16 7.67 -21.40
N PRO A 65 -2.14 8.92 -20.86
CA PRO A 65 -3.36 9.70 -20.67
C PRO A 65 -4.04 10.01 -22.01
N ILE A 66 -5.36 10.06 -22.01
CA ILE A 66 -6.18 10.38 -23.18
C ILE A 66 -6.45 11.89 -23.18
N LYS A 67 -5.99 12.61 -24.21
CA LYS A 67 -6.12 14.08 -24.30
C LYS A 67 -5.66 14.80 -23.02
N LYS A 68 -4.53 14.37 -22.47
CA LYS A 68 -3.94 14.87 -21.20
C LYS A 68 -4.82 14.65 -19.96
N ARG A 69 -5.77 13.71 -20.02
CA ARG A 69 -6.64 13.32 -18.91
C ARG A 69 -6.34 11.91 -18.46
N TYR A 70 -6.37 11.69 -17.17
CA TYR A 70 -6.23 10.42 -16.49
C TYR A 70 -7.60 9.94 -16.03
N PHE A 71 -7.83 8.64 -16.09
CA PHE A 71 -9.11 8.00 -15.76
C PHE A 71 -8.89 6.97 -14.65
N ARG A 72 -9.95 6.36 -14.17
CA ARG A 72 -9.98 5.36 -13.10
C ARG A 72 -8.81 4.36 -13.16
N ASN A 73 -8.57 3.73 -14.30
CA ASN A 73 -7.50 2.77 -14.46
C ASN A 73 -6.11 3.37 -14.16
N HIS A 74 -5.86 4.61 -14.53
CA HIS A 74 -4.58 5.27 -14.22
C HIS A 74 -4.40 5.48 -12.72
N ILE A 75 -5.49 5.78 -12.00
CA ILE A 75 -5.46 5.92 -10.54
C ILE A 75 -5.09 4.57 -9.91
N VAL A 76 -5.72 3.48 -10.36
CA VAL A 76 -5.41 2.11 -9.93
C VAL A 76 -3.93 1.79 -10.11
N TYR A 77 -3.38 2.00 -11.32
CA TYR A 77 -1.95 1.79 -11.58
C TYR A 77 -1.08 2.59 -10.60
N CYS A 78 -1.39 3.88 -10.41
CA CYS A 78 -0.61 4.73 -9.51
C CYS A 78 -0.68 4.28 -8.05
N ILE A 79 -1.83 3.82 -7.55
CA ILE A 79 -1.97 3.27 -6.19
C ILE A 79 -1.09 2.02 -6.06
N VAL A 80 -1.25 1.04 -6.95
CA VAL A 80 -0.51 -0.23 -6.91
C VAL A 80 1.01 -0.01 -7.00
N ILE A 81 1.46 0.82 -7.95
CA ILE A 81 2.88 1.13 -8.10
C ILE A 81 3.42 1.85 -6.87
N THR A 82 2.66 2.81 -6.31
CA THR A 82 3.10 3.57 -5.12
C THR A 82 3.25 2.66 -3.90
N VAL A 83 2.36 1.69 -3.74
CA VAL A 83 2.43 0.72 -2.64
C VAL A 83 3.68 -0.16 -2.76
N PHE A 84 4.00 -0.65 -3.95
CA PHE A 84 5.10 -1.62 -4.11
C PHE A 84 6.47 -1.01 -4.42
N LYS A 85 6.56 0.24 -4.87
CA LYS A 85 7.82 0.86 -5.36
C LYS A 85 9.00 0.84 -4.37
N ASN A 86 8.72 0.72 -3.08
CA ASN A 86 9.75 0.69 -2.04
C ASN A 86 10.21 -0.74 -1.67
N ASN A 87 9.53 -1.76 -2.20
CA ASN A 87 9.80 -3.17 -1.92
C ASN A 87 10.23 -3.94 -3.17
N LEU A 88 9.75 -3.52 -4.34
CA LEU A 88 9.97 -4.17 -5.62
C LEU A 88 10.50 -3.18 -6.64
N SER A 89 11.30 -3.67 -7.57
CA SER A 89 11.71 -2.90 -8.75
C SER A 89 10.51 -2.61 -9.66
N ILE A 90 10.62 -1.58 -10.47
CA ILE A 90 9.58 -1.22 -11.43
C ILE A 90 9.28 -2.36 -12.41
N ALA A 91 10.29 -3.12 -12.82
CA ALA A 91 10.12 -4.28 -13.72
C ALA A 91 9.34 -5.42 -13.05
N GLU A 92 9.59 -5.68 -11.76
CA GLU A 92 8.83 -6.68 -11.00
C GLU A 92 7.37 -6.26 -10.80
N ILE A 93 7.13 -4.97 -10.53
CA ILE A 93 5.77 -4.42 -10.41
C ILE A 93 5.02 -4.55 -11.73
N ASP A 94 5.63 -4.15 -12.85
CA ASP A 94 5.04 -4.27 -14.19
C ASP A 94 4.72 -5.72 -14.52
N GLY A 95 5.67 -6.64 -14.31
CA GLY A 95 5.47 -8.08 -14.48
C GLY A 95 4.33 -8.62 -13.62
N GLY A 96 4.23 -8.18 -12.36
CA GLY A 96 3.15 -8.54 -11.44
C GLY A 96 1.78 -8.05 -11.93
N ILE A 97 1.67 -6.79 -12.33
CA ILE A 97 0.43 -6.21 -12.90
C ILE A 97 -0.01 -7.00 -14.14
N LEU A 98 0.90 -7.22 -15.09
CA LEU A 98 0.59 -7.98 -16.30
C LEU A 98 0.16 -9.42 -16.01
N HIS A 99 0.76 -10.05 -15.00
CA HIS A 99 0.38 -11.39 -14.56
C HIS A 99 -1.04 -11.42 -13.98
N GLU A 100 -1.41 -10.47 -13.15
CA GLU A 100 -2.76 -10.39 -12.58
C GLU A 100 -3.83 -10.07 -13.64
N LEU A 101 -3.54 -9.16 -14.58
CA LEU A 101 -4.46 -8.79 -15.64
C LEU A 101 -4.70 -9.90 -16.69
N LYS A 102 -3.84 -10.94 -16.72
CA LYS A 102 -4.11 -12.17 -17.51
C LYS A 102 -5.13 -13.10 -16.85
N LYS A 103 -5.36 -12.96 -15.53
CA LYS A 103 -6.24 -13.85 -14.76
C LYS A 103 -7.64 -13.26 -14.55
N SER A 104 -7.72 -11.94 -14.37
CA SER A 104 -8.96 -11.25 -14.02
C SER A 104 -8.96 -9.82 -14.53
N SER A 105 -10.11 -9.17 -14.50
CA SER A 105 -10.26 -7.77 -14.87
C SER A 105 -9.44 -6.86 -13.92
N ILE A 106 -9.19 -5.62 -14.37
CA ILE A 106 -8.51 -4.62 -13.53
C ILE A 106 -9.32 -4.31 -12.26
N GLU A 107 -10.67 -4.29 -12.36
CA GLU A 107 -11.56 -4.08 -11.21
C GLU A 107 -11.42 -5.20 -10.18
N GLU A 108 -11.51 -6.45 -10.61
CA GLU A 108 -11.38 -7.61 -9.71
C GLU A 108 -9.99 -7.70 -9.08
N SER A 109 -8.94 -7.52 -9.88
CA SER A 109 -7.56 -7.55 -9.39
C SER A 109 -7.29 -6.45 -8.36
N TYR A 110 -7.78 -5.23 -8.62
CA TYR A 110 -7.59 -4.10 -7.72
C TYR A 110 -8.40 -4.24 -6.43
N ASN A 111 -9.66 -4.68 -6.50
CA ASN A 111 -10.46 -4.90 -5.30
C ASN A 111 -9.86 -6.02 -4.43
N TYR A 112 -9.39 -7.11 -5.04
CA TYR A 112 -8.66 -8.18 -4.33
C TYR A 112 -7.39 -7.62 -3.63
N PHE A 113 -6.61 -6.80 -4.33
CA PHE A 113 -5.44 -6.13 -3.77
C PHE A 113 -5.80 -5.28 -2.54
N CYS A 114 -6.88 -4.47 -2.61
CA CYS A 114 -7.36 -3.66 -1.49
C CYS A 114 -7.75 -4.54 -0.29
N ASP A 115 -8.58 -5.57 -0.52
CA ASP A 115 -9.04 -6.47 0.53
C ASP A 115 -7.88 -7.19 1.21
N LYS A 116 -6.88 -7.63 0.42
CA LYS A 116 -5.73 -8.35 0.95
C LYS A 116 -4.82 -7.44 1.77
N ILE A 117 -4.55 -6.21 1.33
CA ILE A 117 -3.77 -5.23 2.13
C ILE A 117 -4.46 -4.95 3.47
N GLU A 118 -5.77 -4.64 3.44
CA GLU A 118 -6.53 -4.32 4.65
C GLU A 118 -6.56 -5.51 5.63
N SER A 119 -6.74 -6.73 5.11
CA SER A 119 -6.78 -7.93 5.95
C SER A 119 -5.42 -8.26 6.57
N VAL A 120 -4.34 -8.22 5.78
CA VAL A 120 -2.97 -8.49 6.27
C VAL A 120 -2.53 -7.41 7.27
N MET A 121 -2.81 -6.14 6.99
CA MET A 121 -2.49 -5.02 7.89
C MET A 121 -3.15 -5.24 9.26
N ARG A 122 -4.46 -5.52 9.26
CA ARG A 122 -5.22 -5.77 10.49
C ARG A 122 -4.70 -6.99 11.22
N LEU A 123 -4.43 -8.10 10.52
CA LEU A 123 -3.91 -9.33 11.11
C LEU A 123 -2.61 -9.09 11.88
N ILE A 124 -1.64 -8.39 11.29
CA ILE A 124 -0.35 -8.12 11.94
C ILE A 124 -0.55 -7.21 13.17
N ILE A 125 -1.40 -6.18 13.07
CA ILE A 125 -1.66 -5.27 14.18
C ILE A 125 -2.39 -5.99 15.32
N ASP A 126 -3.39 -6.82 15.02
CA ASP A 126 -4.11 -7.61 16.02
C ASP A 126 -3.20 -8.59 16.78
N ILE A 127 -2.11 -9.05 16.14
CA ILE A 127 -1.08 -9.86 16.81
C ILE A 127 -0.28 -8.98 17.79
N LEU A 128 0.13 -7.80 17.36
CA LEU A 128 0.91 -6.88 18.19
C LEU A 128 0.10 -6.36 19.39
N ASP A 129 -1.19 -6.11 19.21
CA ASP A 129 -2.10 -5.64 20.28
C ASP A 129 -2.34 -6.69 21.39
N LYS A 130 -2.17 -7.98 21.09
CA LYS A 130 -2.42 -9.08 22.05
C LYS A 130 -1.19 -9.48 22.87
N GLN A 131 -0.08 -8.76 22.76
CA GLN A 131 1.16 -9.05 23.51
C GLN A 131 1.09 -8.51 24.95
N ASP A 132 0.16 -9.04 25.77
CA ASP A 132 0.08 -8.72 27.20
C ASP A 132 1.05 -9.58 28.06
N ASP A 133 1.58 -10.68 27.53
CA ASP A 133 2.48 -11.60 28.22
C ASP A 133 3.73 -11.86 27.36
N PRO A 134 4.94 -11.50 27.86
CA PRO A 134 6.21 -11.68 27.14
C PRO A 134 6.52 -13.13 26.76
N ASP A 135 5.96 -14.10 27.46
CA ASP A 135 6.19 -15.54 27.22
C ASP A 135 5.15 -16.13 26.23
N THR A 136 4.16 -15.36 25.83
CA THR A 136 3.12 -15.85 24.90
C THR A 136 3.64 -15.87 23.46
N LYS A 137 3.80 -17.07 22.91
CA LYS A 137 4.05 -17.25 21.46
C LYS A 137 2.76 -17.02 20.69
N MET A 138 2.79 -16.01 19.83
CA MET A 138 1.68 -15.75 18.93
C MET A 138 1.92 -16.36 17.55
N THR A 139 0.89 -17.01 17.04
CA THR A 139 0.92 -17.58 15.67
C THR A 139 -0.15 -16.91 14.84
N ALA A 140 0.23 -16.41 13.67
CA ALA A 140 -0.70 -15.92 12.67
C ALA A 140 -0.69 -16.83 11.45
N THR A 141 -1.86 -17.08 10.90
CA THR A 141 -2.00 -17.79 9.64
C THR A 141 -2.43 -16.80 8.56
N ILE A 142 -1.63 -16.71 7.52
CA ILE A 142 -1.98 -15.97 6.32
C ILE A 142 -2.51 -16.97 5.31
N ASP A 143 -3.78 -16.84 4.94
CA ASP A 143 -4.35 -17.66 3.89
C ASP A 143 -3.66 -17.34 2.55
N MET A 144 -2.87 -18.29 2.11
CA MET A 144 -2.28 -18.28 0.78
C MET A 144 -3.28 -18.98 -0.13
N ASP A 145 -3.93 -18.21 -1.00
CA ASP A 145 -4.80 -18.80 -2.02
C ASP A 145 -3.99 -19.78 -2.87
N LEU A 146 -4.38 -21.07 -2.83
CA LEU A 146 -3.84 -22.10 -3.73
C LEU A 146 -4.02 -21.72 -5.21
N ASP A 147 -4.81 -20.72 -5.47
CA ASP A 147 -5.21 -20.18 -6.78
C ASP A 147 -4.20 -19.20 -7.42
N LYS A 148 -2.90 -19.45 -7.28
CA LYS A 148 -1.88 -18.78 -8.13
C LYS A 148 -1.61 -17.28 -7.89
N ARG A 149 -2.09 -16.69 -6.78
CA ARG A 149 -1.78 -15.30 -6.37
C ARG A 149 -0.76 -15.20 -5.23
N ASN A 150 -0.02 -16.26 -4.98
CA ASN A 150 0.95 -16.33 -3.88
C ASN A 150 2.01 -15.22 -3.95
N GLY A 151 2.49 -14.89 -5.16
CA GLY A 151 3.44 -13.79 -5.36
C GLY A 151 2.87 -12.44 -4.93
N LEU A 152 1.62 -12.14 -5.29
CA LEU A 152 0.95 -10.91 -4.88
C LEU A 152 0.74 -10.88 -3.35
N THR A 153 0.29 -11.99 -2.76
CA THR A 153 0.10 -12.10 -1.30
C THR A 153 1.41 -11.87 -0.55
N LEU A 154 2.52 -12.49 -0.97
CA LEU A 154 3.84 -12.29 -0.35
C LEU A 154 4.35 -10.87 -0.51
N ALA A 155 4.15 -10.25 -1.68
CA ALA A 155 4.48 -8.85 -1.89
C ALA A 155 3.69 -7.92 -0.96
N ILE A 156 2.40 -8.17 -0.76
CA ILE A 156 1.54 -7.42 0.17
C ILE A 156 2.02 -7.60 1.61
N VAL A 157 2.31 -8.84 2.06
CA VAL A 157 2.86 -9.10 3.40
C VAL A 157 4.14 -8.33 3.63
N SER A 158 5.06 -8.35 2.65
CA SER A 158 6.33 -7.60 2.71
C SER A 158 6.10 -6.08 2.87
N VAL A 159 5.15 -5.49 2.15
CA VAL A 159 4.81 -4.07 2.30
C VAL A 159 4.19 -3.79 3.66
N CYS A 160 3.20 -4.57 4.10
CA CYS A 160 2.52 -4.35 5.37
C CYS A 160 3.49 -4.45 6.55
N THR A 161 4.34 -5.47 6.58
CA THR A 161 5.38 -5.61 7.62
C THR A 161 6.34 -4.44 7.61
N LYS A 162 6.81 -3.99 6.45
CA LYS A 162 7.70 -2.83 6.34
C LYS A 162 7.05 -1.56 6.87
N VAL A 163 5.81 -1.25 6.47
CA VAL A 163 5.08 -0.06 6.91
C VAL A 163 4.89 -0.05 8.43
N ILE A 164 4.46 -1.19 9.01
CA ILE A 164 4.29 -1.32 10.46
C ILE A 164 5.64 -1.16 11.17
N THR A 165 6.70 -1.83 10.70
CA THR A 165 8.05 -1.70 11.27
C THR A 165 8.52 -0.25 11.27
N GLN A 166 8.33 0.48 10.17
CA GLN A 166 8.72 1.89 10.10
C GLN A 166 7.98 2.74 11.14
N LYS A 167 6.68 2.55 11.31
CA LYS A 167 5.88 3.26 12.32
C LYS A 167 6.32 2.95 13.75
N LEU A 168 6.65 1.68 14.05
CA LEU A 168 7.15 1.28 15.37
C LEU A 168 8.53 1.90 15.66
N LEU A 169 9.46 1.84 14.70
CA LEU A 169 10.78 2.43 14.84
C LEU A 169 10.74 3.95 14.99
N GLU A 170 9.89 4.65 14.26
CA GLU A 170 9.69 6.09 14.43
C GLU A 170 9.26 6.43 15.86
N TYR A 171 8.35 5.65 16.42
CA TYR A 171 7.91 5.83 17.81
C TYR A 171 9.00 5.55 18.83
N GLU A 172 9.72 4.44 18.67
CA GLU A 172 10.85 4.08 19.58
C GLU A 172 11.95 5.14 19.54
N LEU A 173 12.28 5.66 18.35
CA LEU A 173 13.28 6.72 18.20
C LEU A 173 12.84 8.05 18.84
N LEU A 174 11.56 8.40 18.77
CA LEU A 174 11.03 9.60 19.43
C LEU A 174 11.14 9.48 20.95
N ASN A 175 10.72 8.36 21.53
CA ASN A 175 10.79 8.12 22.97
C ASN A 175 12.25 8.06 23.47
N ALA A 176 13.14 7.36 22.76
CA ALA A 176 14.55 7.27 23.14
C ALA A 176 15.25 8.64 23.14
N LYS A 177 14.89 9.55 22.24
CA LYS A 177 15.42 10.92 22.23
C LYS A 177 14.93 11.71 23.44
N GLU A 178 13.66 11.62 23.81
CA GLU A 178 13.13 12.28 25.01
C GLU A 178 13.86 11.81 26.28
N ASP A 179 14.10 10.51 26.44
CA ASP A 179 14.80 9.93 27.59
C ASP A 179 16.29 10.32 27.66
N ILE A 180 16.95 10.48 26.51
CA ILE A 180 18.37 10.86 26.45
C ILE A 180 18.57 12.35 26.74
N TRP A 181 17.65 13.21 26.29
CA TRP A 181 17.77 14.67 26.48
C TRP A 181 17.14 15.17 27.79
N ALA A 182 16.39 14.31 28.51
CA ALA A 182 15.84 14.61 29.85
C ALA A 182 16.82 14.35 30.99
N LYS A 183 18.01 13.82 30.71
CA LYS A 183 19.12 13.60 31.66
C LYS A 183 20.18 14.67 31.48
#